data_d07998a3fc5d25b390f34a2c8c1b4b74
#
_entry.id   d07998a3fc5d25b390f34a2c8c1b4b74
#
_cell.length_a   1.000
_cell.length_b   1.000
_cell.length_c   1.000
_cell.angle_alpha   90.00
_cell.angle_beta   90.00
_cell.angle_gamma   90.00
#
_symmetry.space_group_name_H-M   'P 1'
#
loop_
_entity.id
_entity.type
_entity.pdbx_description
1 polymer ?
#
loop_
_entity_poly.entity_id
_entity_poly.type
_entity_poly.pdbx_seq_one_letter_code
_entity_poly.pdbx_strand_id
1 'polypeptide(L)'
;LYNVDVNYYARVHFAGLVGVIDALGGIDVNSDVAFNTVGMEVPDEDGSGNFHFAAYSFQQGLNHLDGRQALAFARERDAFDDGDMQRGRNQMLVIQGIVNKAASPAILKSYQDVLAAASDSIATNMPKEDIISLVKMQLQDMSGWNITTYGLAGENSADYCYSLGNDARYAVVLPNERMVATAQDLIQQVLRGETPTVKP
;
A
#
# COMPACT_ATOMS: atom_id res chain seq x y z
N LEU A 1 -16.16 -2.22 -12.72
CA LEU A 1 -14.94 -2.25 -13.52
C LEU A 1 -14.28 -3.63 -13.46
N TYR A 2 -13.96 -4.16 -12.26
CA TYR A 2 -13.21 -5.42 -12.10
C TYR A 2 -14.08 -6.67 -11.94
N ASN A 3 -15.40 -6.55 -11.96
CA ASN A 3 -16.35 -7.65 -11.79
C ASN A 3 -16.06 -8.49 -10.54
N VAL A 4 -15.88 -7.82 -9.42
CA VAL A 4 -15.63 -8.39 -8.09
C VAL A 4 -16.50 -7.70 -7.06
N ASP A 5 -17.04 -8.48 -6.13
CA ASP A 5 -17.80 -7.97 -4.99
C ASP A 5 -16.81 -7.44 -3.95
N VAL A 6 -17.00 -6.19 -3.53
CA VAL A 6 -16.20 -5.56 -2.47
C VAL A 6 -17.02 -5.59 -1.17
N ASN A 7 -16.66 -6.50 -0.28
CA ASN A 7 -17.38 -6.71 0.98
C ASN A 7 -16.87 -5.83 2.11
N TYR A 8 -15.55 -5.63 2.15
CA TYR A 8 -14.88 -4.88 3.21
C TYR A 8 -13.99 -3.78 2.65
N TYR A 9 -13.79 -2.74 3.45
CA TYR A 9 -12.81 -1.71 3.19
C TYR A 9 -11.86 -1.56 4.39
N ALA A 10 -10.67 -1.07 4.13
CA ALA A 10 -9.76 -0.57 5.15
C ALA A 10 -9.27 0.81 4.74
N ARG A 11 -9.45 1.80 5.63
CA ARG A 11 -8.93 3.15 5.45
C ARG A 11 -7.90 3.44 6.52
N VAL A 12 -6.70 3.77 6.11
CA VAL A 12 -5.58 4.14 6.98
C VAL A 12 -5.15 5.57 6.70
N HIS A 13 -4.89 6.35 7.72
CA HIS A 13 -4.26 7.67 7.59
C HIS A 13 -2.74 7.57 7.72
N PHE A 14 -2.00 8.59 7.29
CA PHE A 14 -0.55 8.55 7.21
C PHE A 14 0.14 8.24 8.55
N ALA A 15 -0.29 8.90 9.63
CA ALA A 15 0.27 8.63 10.95
C ALA A 15 -0.01 7.19 11.40
N GLY A 16 -1.15 6.62 11.01
CA GLY A 16 -1.48 5.23 11.27
C GLY A 16 -0.61 4.24 10.51
N LEU A 17 -0.30 4.53 9.25
CA LEU A 17 0.65 3.74 8.48
C LEU A 17 2.03 3.72 9.16
N VAL A 18 2.51 4.88 9.58
CA VAL A 18 3.77 5.02 10.32
C VAL A 18 3.73 4.18 11.60
N GLY A 19 2.69 4.33 12.44
CA GLY A 19 2.57 3.60 13.70
C GLY A 19 2.51 2.08 13.53
N VAL A 20 1.79 1.57 12.52
CA VAL A 20 1.73 0.14 12.22
C VAL A 20 3.10 -0.40 11.80
N ILE A 21 3.83 0.31 10.92
CA ILE A 21 5.14 -0.12 10.46
C ILE A 21 6.16 -0.10 11.60
N ASP A 22 6.13 0.94 12.46
CA ASP A 22 7.01 1.03 13.63
C ASP A 22 6.72 -0.07 14.65
N ALA A 23 5.43 -0.40 14.89
CA ALA A 23 5.03 -1.53 15.73
C ALA A 23 5.48 -2.89 15.17
N LEU A 24 5.59 -3.03 13.83
CA LEU A 24 6.18 -4.19 13.18
C LEU A 24 7.71 -4.25 13.31
N GLY A 25 8.35 -3.19 13.83
CA GLY A 25 9.81 -3.07 13.88
C GLY A 25 10.43 -2.76 12.52
N GLY A 26 9.71 -2.05 11.66
CA GLY A 26 10.09 -1.75 10.30
C GLY A 26 9.72 -2.84 9.30
N ILE A 27 9.83 -2.50 8.01
CA ILE A 27 9.55 -3.39 6.89
C ILE A 27 10.72 -3.45 5.91
N ASP A 28 10.84 -4.55 5.20
CA ASP A 28 11.79 -4.72 4.12
C ASP A 28 11.10 -4.47 2.78
N VAL A 29 11.67 -3.56 1.98
CA VAL A 29 11.16 -3.18 0.66
C VAL A 29 12.26 -3.34 -0.37
N ASN A 30 11.98 -4.07 -1.44
CA ASN A 30 12.91 -4.25 -2.56
C ASN A 30 12.60 -3.23 -3.66
N SER A 31 13.31 -2.11 -3.67
CA SER A 31 13.08 -1.01 -4.62
C SER A 31 13.64 -1.35 -6.01
N ASP A 32 12.85 -1.08 -7.05
CA ASP A 32 13.28 -1.28 -8.44
C ASP A 32 14.34 -0.26 -8.87
N VAL A 33 14.39 0.92 -8.23
CA VAL A 33 15.26 2.04 -8.57
C VAL A 33 15.83 2.71 -7.31
N ALA A 34 17.00 3.34 -7.44
CA ALA A 34 17.52 4.23 -6.41
C ALA A 34 16.96 5.63 -6.61
N PHE A 35 16.57 6.31 -5.53
CA PHE A 35 16.10 7.69 -5.59
C PHE A 35 16.24 8.43 -4.26
N ASN A 36 16.19 9.76 -4.34
CA ASN A 36 16.08 10.65 -3.18
C ASN A 36 14.71 11.30 -3.20
N THR A 37 14.05 11.40 -2.04
CA THR A 37 12.81 12.16 -1.95
C THR A 37 13.09 13.65 -2.09
N VAL A 38 12.13 14.39 -2.63
CA VAL A 38 12.20 15.86 -2.66
C VAL A 38 12.10 16.44 -1.24
N GLY A 39 11.62 15.65 -0.30
CA GLY A 39 11.46 16.00 1.11
C GLY A 39 10.00 16.14 1.52
N MET A 40 9.76 15.93 2.79
CA MET A 40 8.43 16.06 3.39
C MET A 40 8.54 16.74 4.74
N GLU A 41 7.51 17.49 5.10
CA GLU A 41 7.39 18.02 6.46
C GLU A 41 7.17 16.87 7.45
N VAL A 42 8.02 16.80 8.45
CA VAL A 42 7.90 15.86 9.58
C VAL A 42 7.86 16.65 10.87
N PRO A 43 7.03 16.25 11.86
CA PRO A 43 7.02 16.90 13.16
C PRO A 43 8.36 16.75 13.87
N ASP A 44 8.78 17.78 14.59
CA ASP A 44 9.93 17.70 15.46
C ASP A 44 9.67 16.73 16.63
N GLU A 45 10.70 15.97 17.02
CA GLU A 45 10.58 14.97 18.08
C GLU A 45 10.59 15.57 19.49
N ASP A 46 10.87 16.88 19.61
CA ASP A 46 10.96 17.61 20.87
C ASP A 46 9.59 17.99 21.48
N GLY A 47 8.50 17.66 20.80
CA GLY A 47 7.14 17.99 21.24
C GLY A 47 6.78 19.46 21.10
N SER A 48 7.59 20.28 20.42
CA SER A 48 7.36 21.72 20.21
C SER A 48 6.13 22.02 19.33
N GLY A 49 5.66 21.03 18.57
CA GLY A 49 4.65 21.19 17.53
C GLY A 49 5.18 21.83 16.25
N ASN A 50 6.50 22.04 16.15
CA ASN A 50 7.16 22.50 14.94
C ASN A 50 7.36 21.35 13.95
N PHE A 51 7.74 21.72 12.72
CA PHE A 51 8.01 20.79 11.63
C PHE A 51 9.35 21.15 11.00
N HIS A 52 10.08 20.15 10.58
CA HIS A 52 11.26 20.29 9.73
C HIS A 52 11.10 19.51 8.43
N PHE A 53 11.89 19.86 7.43
CA PHE A 53 11.92 19.14 6.15
C PHE A 53 12.90 17.97 6.26
N ALA A 54 12.42 16.75 6.06
CA ALA A 54 13.25 15.56 5.99
C ALA A 54 13.25 15.01 4.55
N ALA A 55 14.44 14.76 4.02
CA ALA A 55 14.65 14.06 2.77
C ALA A 55 15.29 12.70 3.06
N TYR A 56 14.87 11.68 2.32
CA TYR A 56 15.34 10.32 2.48
C TYR A 56 15.98 9.82 1.18
N SER A 57 16.99 8.96 1.32
CA SER A 57 17.65 8.31 0.20
C SER A 57 17.37 6.82 0.23
N PHE A 58 16.97 6.27 -0.90
CA PHE A 58 16.68 4.86 -1.07
C PHE A 58 17.57 4.27 -2.16
N GLN A 59 18.08 3.07 -1.91
CA GLN A 59 18.91 2.36 -2.88
C GLN A 59 18.06 1.43 -3.75
N GLN A 60 18.53 1.11 -4.93
CA GLN A 60 18.00 -0.01 -5.69
C GLN A 60 18.26 -1.31 -4.93
N GLY A 61 17.28 -2.20 -4.87
CA GLY A 61 17.34 -3.43 -4.09
C GLY A 61 16.75 -3.27 -2.71
N LEU A 62 17.25 -4.02 -1.74
CA LEU A 62 16.69 -4.15 -0.41
C LEU A 62 16.92 -2.87 0.44
N ASN A 63 15.84 -2.32 0.97
CA ASN A 63 15.84 -1.25 1.96
C ASN A 63 15.06 -1.72 3.19
N HIS A 64 15.60 -1.48 4.38
CA HIS A 64 14.87 -1.65 5.64
C HIS A 64 14.34 -0.28 6.06
N LEU A 65 13.02 -0.15 6.16
CA LEU A 65 12.33 1.12 6.34
C LEU A 65 11.57 1.16 7.66
N ASP A 66 11.78 2.21 8.45
CA ASP A 66 10.84 2.58 9.52
C ASP A 66 9.55 3.19 8.95
N GLY A 67 8.60 3.54 9.82
CA GLY A 67 7.31 4.04 9.37
C GLY A 67 7.39 5.36 8.59
N ARG A 68 8.29 6.28 8.99
CA ARG A 68 8.48 7.57 8.30
C ARG A 68 9.15 7.40 6.95
N GLN A 69 10.17 6.56 6.89
CA GLN A 69 10.85 6.21 5.65
C GLN A 69 9.90 5.52 4.67
N ALA A 70 9.09 4.57 5.15
CA ALA A 70 8.10 3.88 4.33
C ALA A 70 7.02 4.83 3.81
N LEU A 71 6.57 5.79 4.63
CA LEU A 71 5.64 6.83 4.20
C LEU A 71 6.26 7.72 3.12
N ALA A 72 7.51 8.17 3.30
CA ALA A 72 8.22 8.96 2.31
C ALA A 72 8.42 8.19 1.00
N PHE A 73 8.81 6.90 1.09
CA PHE A 73 8.96 6.00 -0.06
C PHE A 73 7.64 5.85 -0.85
N ALA A 74 6.51 5.67 -0.15
CA ALA A 74 5.19 5.47 -0.76
C ALA A 74 4.59 6.76 -1.36
N ARG A 75 5.04 7.94 -0.92
CA ARG A 75 4.49 9.23 -1.36
C ARG A 75 5.30 9.90 -2.44
N GLU A 76 6.56 9.53 -2.60
CA GLU A 76 7.43 10.19 -3.56
C GLU A 76 6.89 10.06 -5.00
N ARG A 77 6.86 11.17 -5.68
CA ARG A 77 6.41 11.31 -7.07
C ARG A 77 7.37 12.14 -7.90
N ASP A 78 7.82 13.23 -7.32
CA ASP A 78 8.49 14.30 -8.06
C ASP A 78 9.95 13.96 -8.39
N ALA A 79 10.49 12.90 -7.79
CA ALA A 79 11.80 12.33 -8.11
C ALA A 79 11.81 11.48 -9.40
N PHE A 80 10.66 11.28 -10.07
CA PHE A 80 10.54 10.37 -11.22
C PHE A 80 9.84 11.03 -12.41
N ASP A 81 10.28 10.68 -13.62
CA ASP A 81 9.67 11.15 -14.87
C ASP A 81 8.21 10.64 -15.04
N ASP A 82 7.95 9.39 -14.62
CA ASP A 82 6.62 8.76 -14.58
C ASP A 82 6.00 8.77 -13.17
N GLY A 83 6.15 9.87 -12.46
CA GLY A 83 5.93 10.02 -11.03
C GLY A 83 4.71 9.32 -10.43
N ASP A 84 3.53 9.45 -11.05
CA ASP A 84 2.30 8.81 -10.56
C ASP A 84 2.35 7.27 -10.68
N MET A 85 2.94 6.75 -11.73
CA MET A 85 3.08 5.31 -11.95
C MET A 85 4.11 4.72 -10.98
N GLN A 86 5.26 5.39 -10.80
CA GLN A 86 6.27 4.94 -9.84
C GLN A 86 5.75 5.01 -8.40
N ARG A 87 5.03 6.07 -8.03
CA ARG A 87 4.38 6.15 -6.73
C ARG A 87 3.42 4.98 -6.50
N GLY A 88 2.63 4.60 -7.51
CA GLY A 88 1.77 3.42 -7.44
C GLY A 88 2.55 2.13 -7.20
N ARG A 89 3.67 1.92 -7.90
CA ARG A 89 4.57 0.78 -7.66
C ARG A 89 5.14 0.80 -6.25
N ASN A 90 5.65 1.94 -5.80
CA ASN A 90 6.20 2.11 -4.46
C ASN A 90 5.17 1.80 -3.36
N GLN A 91 3.91 2.22 -3.53
CA GLN A 91 2.82 1.88 -2.60
C GLN A 91 2.60 0.38 -2.51
N MET A 92 2.61 -0.32 -3.65
CA MET A 92 2.46 -1.79 -3.66
C MET A 92 3.63 -2.49 -2.97
N LEU A 93 4.86 -2.01 -3.16
CA LEU A 93 6.04 -2.54 -2.47
C LEU A 93 5.96 -2.36 -0.94
N VAL A 94 5.47 -1.20 -0.46
CA VAL A 94 5.24 -0.97 0.98
C VAL A 94 4.16 -1.92 1.51
N ILE A 95 3.03 -2.08 0.81
CA ILE A 95 1.97 -3.04 1.19
C ILE A 95 2.53 -4.46 1.26
N GLN A 96 3.31 -4.88 0.27
CA GLN A 96 3.97 -6.19 0.25
C GLN A 96 4.92 -6.36 1.44
N GLY A 97 5.72 -5.34 1.77
CA GLY A 97 6.61 -5.34 2.93
C GLY A 97 5.85 -5.51 4.24
N ILE A 98 4.73 -4.80 4.42
CA ILE A 98 3.85 -4.92 5.59
C ILE A 98 3.29 -6.34 5.70
N VAL A 99 2.73 -6.89 4.62
CA VAL A 99 2.13 -8.24 4.63
C VAL A 99 3.20 -9.29 4.92
N ASN A 100 4.35 -9.23 4.26
CA ASN A 100 5.45 -10.17 4.49
C ASN A 100 5.94 -10.12 5.94
N LYS A 101 6.05 -8.94 6.53
CA LYS A 101 6.47 -8.78 7.93
C LYS A 101 5.41 -9.32 8.89
N ALA A 102 4.14 -8.98 8.66
CA ALA A 102 3.01 -9.46 9.47
C ALA A 102 2.81 -10.98 9.35
N ALA A 103 3.13 -11.58 8.21
CA ALA A 103 3.07 -13.02 8.00
C ALA A 103 4.30 -13.78 8.54
N SER A 104 5.34 -13.08 8.99
CA SER A 104 6.57 -13.70 9.49
C SER A 104 6.47 -14.09 10.97
N PRO A 105 7.29 -15.06 11.46
CA PRO A 105 7.35 -15.39 12.87
C PRO A 105 7.72 -14.22 13.79
N ALA A 106 8.29 -13.14 13.26
CA ALA A 106 8.62 -11.95 14.03
C ALA A 106 7.39 -11.28 14.65
N ILE A 107 6.20 -11.43 14.03
CA ILE A 107 4.94 -10.87 14.52
C ILE A 107 4.57 -11.38 15.91
N LEU A 108 4.97 -12.61 16.27
CA LEU A 108 4.64 -13.21 17.56
C LEU A 108 5.13 -12.40 18.76
N LYS A 109 6.17 -11.57 18.57
CA LYS A 109 6.72 -10.70 19.62
C LYS A 109 6.03 -9.36 19.73
N SER A 110 5.40 -8.88 18.68
CA SER A 110 4.85 -7.52 18.57
C SER A 110 3.37 -7.47 18.17
N TYR A 111 2.67 -8.63 18.09
CA TYR A 111 1.29 -8.66 17.57
C TYR A 111 0.32 -7.76 18.37
N GLN A 112 0.53 -7.64 19.69
CA GLN A 112 -0.32 -6.79 20.53
C GLN A 112 -0.13 -5.30 20.22
N ASP A 113 1.12 -4.88 20.03
CA ASP A 113 1.45 -3.49 19.68
C ASP A 113 0.95 -3.14 18.28
N VAL A 114 1.09 -4.10 17.34
CA VAL A 114 0.56 -3.94 15.96
C VAL A 114 -0.96 -3.85 15.98
N LEU A 115 -1.65 -4.70 16.74
CA LEU A 115 -3.11 -4.63 16.87
C LEU A 115 -3.58 -3.32 17.51
N ALA A 116 -2.86 -2.84 18.52
CA ALA A 116 -3.15 -1.55 19.15
C ALA A 116 -2.96 -0.40 18.15
N ALA A 117 -1.81 -0.33 17.48
CA ALA A 117 -1.53 0.68 16.46
C ALA A 117 -2.55 0.65 15.30
N ALA A 118 -2.95 -0.54 14.86
CA ALA A 118 -3.97 -0.71 13.83
C ALA A 118 -5.36 -0.28 14.29
N SER A 119 -5.74 -0.60 15.53
CA SER A 119 -7.06 -0.25 16.09
C SER A 119 -7.31 1.25 16.10
N ASP A 120 -6.31 2.04 16.42
CA ASP A 120 -6.41 3.49 16.48
C ASP A 120 -6.29 4.18 15.10
N SER A 121 -5.82 3.43 14.11
CA SER A 121 -5.34 3.99 12.84
C SER A 121 -6.08 3.51 11.61
N ILE A 122 -6.82 2.40 11.72
CA ILE A 122 -7.52 1.77 10.60
C ILE A 122 -9.03 1.81 10.85
N ALA A 123 -9.75 2.48 9.96
CA ALA A 123 -11.21 2.38 9.90
C ALA A 123 -11.62 1.28 8.90
N THR A 124 -12.46 0.36 9.34
CA THR A 124 -12.96 -0.74 8.52
C THR A 124 -14.40 -1.09 8.88
N ASN A 125 -15.14 -1.65 7.93
CA ASN A 125 -16.44 -2.28 8.17
C ASN A 125 -16.34 -3.79 8.39
N MET A 126 -15.11 -4.36 8.42
CA MET A 126 -14.93 -5.78 8.73
C MET A 126 -15.25 -6.03 10.20
N PRO A 127 -16.14 -7.00 10.53
CA PRO A 127 -16.43 -7.37 11.90
C PRO A 127 -15.17 -7.78 12.67
N LYS A 128 -15.10 -7.40 13.95
CA LYS A 128 -13.95 -7.72 14.80
C LYS A 128 -13.69 -9.23 14.90
N GLU A 129 -14.75 -10.01 14.87
CA GLU A 129 -14.70 -11.48 14.90
C GLU A 129 -13.99 -12.06 13.68
N ASP A 130 -14.23 -11.46 12.49
CA ASP A 130 -13.59 -11.86 11.23
C ASP A 130 -12.10 -11.50 11.26
N ILE A 131 -11.76 -10.29 11.74
CA ILE A 131 -10.36 -9.88 11.94
C ILE A 131 -9.62 -10.85 12.86
N ILE A 132 -10.23 -11.18 14.00
CA ILE A 132 -9.65 -12.13 14.97
C ILE A 132 -9.47 -13.51 14.33
N SER A 133 -10.42 -13.95 13.52
CA SER A 133 -10.37 -15.25 12.84
C SER A 133 -9.24 -15.31 11.82
N LEU A 134 -9.04 -14.23 11.03
CA LEU A 134 -7.93 -14.11 10.09
C LEU A 134 -6.57 -14.11 10.81
N VAL A 135 -6.45 -13.37 11.92
CA VAL A 135 -5.22 -13.34 12.72
C VAL A 135 -4.92 -14.73 13.30
N LYS A 136 -5.93 -15.41 13.86
CA LYS A 136 -5.74 -16.77 14.39
C LYS A 136 -5.32 -17.76 13.31
N MET A 137 -5.93 -17.69 12.12
CA MET A 137 -5.57 -18.53 10.98
C MET A 137 -4.09 -18.30 10.60
N GLN A 138 -3.66 -17.06 10.48
CA GLN A 138 -2.26 -16.72 10.17
C GLN A 138 -1.29 -17.23 11.24
N LEU A 139 -1.63 -17.11 12.53
CA LEU A 139 -0.78 -17.55 13.62
C LEU A 139 -0.72 -19.08 13.78
N GLN A 140 -1.69 -19.82 13.24
CA GLN A 140 -1.72 -21.29 13.32
C GLN A 140 -0.77 -21.95 12.34
N ASP A 141 -0.72 -21.50 11.11
CA ASP A 141 0.08 -22.12 10.05
C ASP A 141 1.30 -21.31 9.64
N MET A 142 1.34 -20.00 9.97
CA MET A 142 2.40 -19.07 9.59
C MET A 142 2.72 -19.12 8.09
N SER A 143 1.69 -19.40 7.27
CA SER A 143 1.83 -19.48 5.82
C SER A 143 2.30 -18.16 5.22
N GLY A 144 3.25 -18.22 4.30
CA GLY A 144 3.64 -17.06 3.50
C GLY A 144 2.53 -16.65 2.52
N TRP A 145 2.45 -15.36 2.23
CA TRP A 145 1.51 -14.83 1.24
C TRP A 145 2.23 -14.67 -0.12
N ASN A 146 1.61 -15.20 -1.16
CA ASN A 146 2.07 -14.96 -2.53
C ASN A 146 1.32 -13.75 -3.09
N ILE A 147 2.00 -12.61 -3.12
CA ILE A 147 1.42 -11.33 -3.56
C ILE A 147 1.84 -11.07 -5.00
N THR A 148 0.87 -10.96 -5.89
CA THR A 148 1.08 -10.56 -7.28
C THR A 148 0.51 -9.16 -7.49
N THR A 149 1.29 -8.26 -8.07
CA THR A 149 0.87 -6.91 -8.42
C THR A 149 0.66 -6.80 -9.92
N TYR A 150 -0.38 -6.07 -10.33
CA TYR A 150 -0.66 -5.78 -11.72
C TYR A 150 -1.03 -4.30 -11.86
N GLY A 151 -0.15 -3.54 -12.51
CA GLY A 151 -0.36 -2.11 -12.75
C GLY A 151 -1.26 -1.88 -13.95
N LEU A 152 -2.26 -1.01 -13.81
CA LEU A 152 -3.12 -0.58 -14.91
C LEU A 152 -2.59 0.73 -15.48
N ALA A 153 -2.42 0.76 -16.79
CA ALA A 153 -2.16 1.99 -17.53
C ALA A 153 -3.44 2.48 -18.22
N GLY A 154 -3.42 3.73 -18.62
CA GLY A 154 -4.50 4.37 -19.35
C GLY A 154 -4.02 5.59 -20.10
N GLU A 155 -4.94 6.25 -20.80
CA GLU A 155 -4.66 7.47 -21.55
C GLU A 155 -5.08 8.69 -20.74
N ASN A 156 -4.19 9.68 -20.63
CA ASN A 156 -4.53 10.96 -20.02
C ASN A 156 -5.57 11.67 -20.86
N SER A 157 -6.65 12.10 -20.24
CA SER A 157 -7.80 12.74 -20.89
C SER A 157 -8.40 13.81 -19.99
N ALA A 158 -9.44 14.47 -20.48
CA ALA A 158 -10.26 15.35 -19.68
C ALA A 158 -11.73 14.94 -19.84
N ASP A 159 -12.40 14.68 -18.72
CA ASP A 159 -13.82 14.28 -18.74
C ASP A 159 -14.54 14.75 -17.46
N TYR A 160 -15.85 14.62 -17.46
CA TYR A 160 -16.68 14.91 -16.30
C TYR A 160 -16.52 13.83 -15.25
N CYS A 161 -16.38 14.25 -13.99
CA CYS A 161 -16.25 13.32 -12.86
C CYS A 161 -17.53 13.34 -12.02
N TYR A 162 -18.20 12.20 -11.91
CA TYR A 162 -19.44 12.06 -11.13
C TYR A 162 -19.31 12.57 -9.68
N SER A 163 -18.18 12.30 -9.04
CA SER A 163 -17.92 12.69 -7.64
C SER A 163 -17.59 14.17 -7.45
N LEU A 164 -17.21 14.87 -8.53
CA LEU A 164 -16.82 16.28 -8.50
C LEU A 164 -17.90 17.20 -9.15
N GLY A 165 -19.01 16.61 -9.62
CA GLY A 165 -20.04 17.30 -10.38
C GLY A 165 -19.72 17.38 -11.87
N ASN A 166 -20.72 17.84 -12.64
CA ASN A 166 -20.62 17.92 -14.11
C ASN A 166 -20.38 19.35 -14.61
N ASP A 167 -19.87 20.22 -13.74
CA ASP A 167 -19.70 21.64 -14.06
C ASP A 167 -18.46 21.95 -14.88
N ALA A 168 -17.45 21.05 -14.79
CA ALA A 168 -16.18 21.17 -15.49
C ALA A 168 -15.63 19.81 -15.90
N ARG A 169 -14.72 19.82 -16.88
CA ARG A 169 -13.90 18.65 -17.21
C ARG A 169 -12.64 18.66 -16.36
N TYR A 170 -12.34 17.51 -15.78
CA TYR A 170 -11.17 17.29 -14.93
C TYR A 170 -10.15 16.40 -15.63
N ALA A 171 -8.89 16.51 -15.25
CA ALA A 171 -7.86 15.56 -15.70
C ALA A 171 -8.21 14.17 -15.20
N VAL A 172 -8.36 13.23 -16.13
CA VAL A 172 -8.71 11.83 -15.85
C VAL A 172 -7.77 10.90 -16.60
N VAL A 173 -7.69 9.66 -16.14
CA VAL A 173 -7.03 8.58 -16.86
C VAL A 173 -8.10 7.61 -17.35
N LEU A 174 -8.25 7.48 -18.66
CA LEU A 174 -9.13 6.49 -19.25
C LEU A 174 -8.43 5.13 -19.23
N PRO A 175 -8.97 4.13 -18.50
CA PRO A 175 -8.30 2.87 -18.34
C PRO A 175 -8.23 2.11 -19.66
N ASN A 176 -7.13 1.42 -19.92
CA ASN A 176 -6.99 0.53 -21.05
C ASN A 176 -7.88 -0.72 -20.85
N GLU A 177 -8.87 -0.90 -21.71
CA GLU A 177 -9.87 -1.98 -21.59
C GLU A 177 -9.24 -3.38 -21.60
N ARG A 178 -8.19 -3.61 -22.39
CA ARG A 178 -7.47 -4.88 -22.41
C ARG A 178 -6.79 -5.15 -21.06
N MET A 179 -6.19 -4.14 -20.45
CA MET A 179 -5.57 -4.27 -19.13
C MET A 179 -6.61 -4.50 -18.03
N VAL A 180 -7.78 -3.86 -18.14
CA VAL A 180 -8.92 -4.12 -17.24
C VAL A 180 -9.38 -5.58 -17.36
N ALA A 181 -9.55 -6.09 -18.57
CA ALA A 181 -9.93 -7.49 -18.78
C ALA A 181 -8.88 -8.47 -18.22
N THR A 182 -7.59 -8.16 -18.40
CA THR A 182 -6.49 -8.94 -17.81
C THR A 182 -6.58 -8.92 -16.28
N ALA A 183 -6.81 -7.75 -15.67
CA ALA A 183 -6.96 -7.63 -14.21
C ALA A 183 -8.15 -8.46 -13.70
N GLN A 184 -9.29 -8.44 -14.41
CA GLN A 184 -10.45 -9.29 -14.10
C GLN A 184 -10.08 -10.78 -14.12
N ASP A 185 -9.38 -11.25 -15.16
CA ASP A 185 -8.95 -12.67 -15.26
C ASP A 185 -8.00 -13.05 -14.12
N LEU A 186 -7.03 -12.19 -13.80
CA LEU A 186 -6.11 -12.41 -12.68
C LEU A 186 -6.84 -12.54 -11.33
N ILE A 187 -7.81 -11.67 -11.07
CA ILE A 187 -8.65 -11.73 -9.86
C ILE A 187 -9.42 -13.06 -9.83
N GLN A 188 -10.01 -13.46 -10.95
CA GLN A 188 -10.77 -14.72 -11.03
C GLN A 188 -9.86 -15.96 -10.84
N GLN A 189 -8.61 -15.92 -11.32
CA GLN A 189 -7.63 -16.98 -11.06
C GLN A 189 -7.38 -17.12 -9.54
N VAL A 190 -7.13 -16.00 -8.84
CA VAL A 190 -6.94 -16.00 -7.38
C VAL A 190 -8.17 -16.55 -6.64
N LEU A 191 -9.38 -16.12 -7.03
CA LEU A 191 -10.64 -16.62 -6.41
C LEU A 191 -10.85 -18.13 -6.60
N ARG A 192 -10.26 -18.73 -7.64
CA ARG A 192 -10.25 -20.18 -7.85
C ARG A 192 -9.10 -20.90 -7.15
N GLY A 193 -8.25 -20.18 -6.41
CA GLY A 193 -7.05 -20.74 -5.76
C GLY A 193 -5.88 -21.03 -6.73
N GLU A 194 -5.90 -20.45 -7.91
CA GLU A 194 -4.84 -20.58 -8.90
C GLU A 194 -3.75 -19.52 -8.67
N THR A 195 -2.51 -19.82 -9.11
CA THR A 195 -1.46 -18.79 -9.17
C THR A 195 -1.74 -17.86 -10.35
N PRO A 196 -1.93 -16.54 -10.11
CA PRO A 196 -2.30 -15.62 -11.18
C PRO A 196 -1.16 -15.48 -12.19
N THR A 197 -1.48 -15.66 -13.47
CA THR A 197 -0.54 -15.51 -14.59
C THR A 197 -1.18 -14.69 -15.71
N VAL A 198 -0.44 -13.70 -16.21
CA VAL A 198 -0.89 -12.93 -17.38
C VAL A 198 -0.81 -13.84 -18.59
N LYS A 199 -1.94 -14.07 -19.24
CA LYS A 199 -1.96 -14.81 -20.51
C LYS A 199 -1.44 -13.90 -21.63
N PRO A 200 -0.62 -14.42 -22.56
CA PRO A 200 -0.05 -13.66 -23.66
C PRO A 200 -1.12 -13.10 -24.63
#